data_f4cf4bd80aad0c4af33d4c34cb6c6d73
#
_entry.id   f4cf4bd80aad0c4af33d4c34cb6c6d73
#
_cell.length_a   1.000
_cell.length_b   1.000
_cell.length_c   1.000
_cell.angle_alpha   90.00
_cell.angle_beta   90.00
_cell.angle_gamma   90.00
#
_symmetry.space_group_name_H-M   'P 1'
#
loop_
_entity.id
_entity.type
_entity.pdbx_description
1 polymer ?
#
loop_
_entity_poly.entity_id
_entity_poly.type
_entity_poly.pdbx_seq_one_letter_code
_entity_poly.pdbx_strand_id
1 'polypeptide(L)'
;MNSKVFPKSFFELDNSDPSVFHPTPQSKGPWDPTTLHGRVISGLAAYEVERFHIPESDKANLQLARLTVDMFRPAPMSALTVKSEVVRSGRRIKVIEVKIEAEVPNRGQVEIARSSAVLLRRSKNPPGDIWTPPEWEISPPSENLPYPSENDPQSNSIWHSVSPDRNHKEKKLALKRLWIRETHNLVSGVMPSQLVKVAQVADFANPGANSGTNGLNYINADVCLYLHRDPVGMWMGTDSFYHGSDSGVSVGTITLYDKEGRFGTSTVCALGQER
;
A
#
# COMPACT_ATOMS: atom_id res chain seq x y z
N MET A 1 -0.33 17.75 17.59
CA MET A 1 -0.90 16.38 17.54
C MET A 1 0.21 15.42 17.95
N ASN A 2 0.02 14.65 19.03
CA ASN A 2 1.04 13.67 19.43
C ASN A 2 1.09 12.55 18.40
N SER A 3 2.10 12.58 17.54
CA SER A 3 2.42 11.50 16.62
C SER A 3 2.92 10.31 17.44
N LYS A 4 2.01 9.40 17.80
CA LYS A 4 2.41 8.17 18.50
C LYS A 4 3.06 7.21 17.49
N VAL A 5 4.33 6.92 17.71
CA VAL A 5 5.00 5.77 17.09
C VAL A 5 4.24 4.52 17.53
N PHE A 6 3.88 3.65 16.60
CA PHE A 6 3.19 2.41 16.93
C PHE A 6 4.15 1.47 17.69
N PRO A 7 3.63 0.67 18.65
CA PRO A 7 4.49 -0.24 19.43
C PRO A 7 4.99 -1.44 18.60
N LYS A 8 4.31 -1.75 17.49
CA LYS A 8 4.65 -2.87 16.60
C LYS A 8 5.12 -2.33 15.25
N SER A 9 6.02 -3.04 14.61
CA SER A 9 6.57 -2.69 13.29
C SER A 9 6.68 -3.93 12.41
N PHE A 10 6.72 -3.72 11.10
CA PHE A 10 6.92 -4.80 10.14
C PHE A 10 8.40 -5.16 9.97
N PHE A 11 9.28 -4.17 10.06
CA PHE A 11 10.72 -4.37 9.88
C PHE A 11 11.53 -3.70 10.98
N GLU A 12 12.69 -4.29 11.24
CA GLU A 12 13.80 -3.67 11.94
C GLU A 12 14.87 -3.34 10.89
N LEU A 13 15.41 -2.11 10.95
CA LEU A 13 16.52 -1.70 10.09
C LEU A 13 17.81 -2.33 10.62
N ASP A 14 18.65 -2.85 9.74
CA ASP A 14 19.97 -3.34 10.13
C ASP A 14 20.85 -2.20 10.65
N ASN A 15 21.61 -2.46 11.71
CA ASN A 15 22.42 -1.43 12.38
C ASN A 15 23.69 -1.07 11.58
N SER A 16 24.14 -1.94 10.70
CA SER A 16 25.38 -1.78 9.93
C SER A 16 25.14 -1.44 8.46
N ASP A 17 24.03 -1.86 7.89
CA ASP A 17 23.66 -1.61 6.50
C ASP A 17 22.23 -1.03 6.40
N PRO A 18 22.09 0.26 6.10
CA PRO A 18 20.79 0.91 6.00
C PRO A 18 19.94 0.45 4.80
N SER A 19 20.46 -0.39 3.93
CA SER A 19 19.69 -1.02 2.85
C SER A 19 19.06 -2.36 3.25
N VAL A 20 19.35 -2.89 4.43
CA VAL A 20 18.89 -4.21 4.91
C VAL A 20 17.78 -4.07 5.94
N PHE A 21 16.70 -4.81 5.73
CA PHE A 21 15.50 -4.80 6.56
C PHE A 21 15.19 -6.22 7.05
N HIS A 22 15.11 -6.40 8.37
CA HIS A 22 14.79 -7.67 9.01
C HIS A 22 13.30 -7.74 9.31
N PRO A 23 12.54 -8.71 8.73
CA PRO A 23 11.12 -8.80 8.97
C PRO A 23 10.81 -9.27 10.41
N THR A 24 9.82 -8.66 11.02
CA THR A 24 9.25 -9.09 12.29
C THR A 24 8.11 -10.10 12.05
N PRO A 25 7.63 -10.80 13.07
CA PRO A 25 6.47 -11.69 12.93
C PRO A 25 5.20 -11.00 12.38
N GLN A 26 5.08 -9.67 12.52
CA GLN A 26 3.95 -8.90 12.01
C GLN A 26 3.94 -8.78 10.49
N SER A 27 5.06 -9.01 9.84
CA SER A 27 5.20 -8.94 8.37
C SER A 27 4.58 -10.14 7.64
N LYS A 28 4.17 -11.19 8.35
CA LYS A 28 3.62 -12.42 7.75
C LYS A 28 2.41 -12.14 6.88
N GLY A 29 2.42 -12.77 5.71
CA GLY A 29 1.30 -12.74 4.77
C GLY A 29 0.17 -13.70 5.15
N PRO A 30 -1.02 -13.51 4.57
CA PRO A 30 -2.16 -14.38 4.82
C PRO A 30 -2.13 -15.67 3.98
N TRP A 31 -1.28 -15.76 2.97
CA TRP A 31 -1.24 -16.87 2.02
C TRP A 31 -0.42 -18.04 2.55
N ASP A 32 0.76 -17.76 3.09
CA ASP A 32 1.70 -18.71 3.64
C ASP A 32 2.45 -18.06 4.82
N PRO A 33 2.49 -18.68 6.01
CA PRO A 33 3.15 -18.10 7.18
C PRO A 33 4.67 -17.96 7.03
N THR A 34 5.27 -18.55 5.99
CA THR A 34 6.70 -18.42 5.68
C THR A 34 7.00 -17.24 4.74
N THR A 35 5.95 -16.53 4.28
CA THR A 35 6.08 -15.42 3.34
C THR A 35 5.58 -14.10 3.92
N LEU A 36 6.10 -13.01 3.38
CA LEU A 36 5.71 -11.65 3.70
C LEU A 36 4.38 -11.28 3.05
N HIS A 37 3.65 -10.35 3.66
CA HIS A 37 2.48 -9.72 3.07
C HIS A 37 2.89 -8.76 1.96
N GLY A 38 2.18 -8.75 0.80
CA GLY A 38 2.45 -7.86 -0.32
C GLY A 38 2.49 -6.38 0.07
N ARG A 39 1.64 -5.95 1.00
CA ARG A 39 1.61 -4.57 1.49
C ARG A 39 2.94 -4.05 2.02
N VAL A 40 3.72 -4.89 2.71
CA VAL A 40 4.98 -4.44 3.28
C VAL A 40 6.06 -4.25 2.22
N ILE A 41 5.97 -4.98 1.11
CA ILE A 41 6.83 -4.81 -0.07
C ILE A 41 6.54 -3.45 -0.74
N SER A 42 5.26 -3.13 -0.95
CA SER A 42 4.84 -1.82 -1.48
C SER A 42 5.25 -0.68 -0.54
N GLY A 43 5.12 -0.89 0.77
CA GLY A 43 5.58 0.05 1.79
C GLY A 43 7.08 0.31 1.74
N LEU A 44 7.90 -0.74 1.62
CA LEU A 44 9.36 -0.61 1.50
C LEU A 44 9.77 0.15 0.24
N ALA A 45 9.14 -0.13 -0.90
CA ALA A 45 9.41 0.60 -2.14
C ALA A 45 9.14 2.10 -1.98
N ALA A 46 8.02 2.47 -1.35
CA ALA A 46 7.68 3.86 -1.09
C ALA A 46 8.63 4.52 -0.06
N TYR A 47 9.00 3.78 0.99
CA TYR A 47 9.93 4.26 2.01
C TYR A 47 11.30 4.56 1.43
N GLU A 48 11.82 3.68 0.56
CA GLU A 48 13.09 3.87 -0.14
C GLU A 48 13.05 5.10 -1.04
N VAL A 49 11.98 5.27 -1.82
CA VAL A 49 11.78 6.45 -2.68
C VAL A 49 11.74 7.73 -1.86
N GLU A 50 10.97 7.75 -0.77
CA GLU A 50 10.86 8.94 0.09
C GLU A 50 12.20 9.30 0.73
N ARG A 51 12.88 8.30 1.30
CA ARG A 51 14.11 8.48 2.06
C ARG A 51 15.26 9.05 1.22
N PHE A 52 15.41 8.59 -0.01
CA PHE A 52 16.57 8.94 -0.82
C PHE A 52 16.28 9.88 -2.01
N HIS A 53 15.01 10.02 -2.39
CA HIS A 53 14.68 10.72 -3.63
C HIS A 53 13.73 11.89 -3.47
N ILE A 54 13.13 12.07 -2.28
CA ILE A 54 12.29 13.22 -1.94
C ILE A 54 12.94 13.97 -0.78
N PRO A 55 13.88 14.90 -1.06
CA PRO A 55 14.51 15.69 -0.02
C PRO A 55 13.47 16.57 0.68
N GLU A 56 13.62 16.80 1.98
CA GLU A 56 12.66 17.58 2.78
C GLU A 56 12.45 18.99 2.21
N SER A 57 13.51 19.60 1.65
CA SER A 57 13.44 20.91 0.98
C SER A 57 12.57 20.96 -0.27
N ASP A 58 12.30 19.81 -0.92
CA ASP A 58 11.52 19.73 -2.16
C ASP A 58 10.21 18.92 -2.01
N LYS A 59 9.94 18.44 -0.81
CA LYS A 59 8.78 17.60 -0.49
C LYS A 59 7.43 18.27 -0.84
N ALA A 60 7.33 19.58 -0.61
CA ALA A 60 6.14 20.34 -0.98
C ALA A 60 5.94 20.48 -2.50
N ASN A 61 7.00 20.33 -3.29
CA ASN A 61 7.00 20.54 -4.73
C ASN A 61 6.94 19.24 -5.55
N LEU A 62 7.23 18.11 -4.95
CA LEU A 62 7.21 16.83 -5.62
C LEU A 62 5.99 16.01 -5.17
N GLN A 63 5.35 15.38 -6.14
CA GLN A 63 4.25 14.44 -5.94
C GLN A 63 4.66 13.07 -6.42
N LEU A 64 4.56 12.04 -5.59
CA LEU A 64 4.55 10.67 -6.08
C LEU A 64 3.24 10.48 -6.86
N ALA A 65 3.33 10.50 -8.17
CA ALA A 65 2.17 10.37 -9.04
C ALA A 65 1.86 8.91 -9.39
N ARG A 66 2.90 8.06 -9.40
CA ARG A 66 2.75 6.62 -9.65
C ARG A 66 3.79 5.83 -8.86
N LEU A 67 3.36 4.70 -8.30
CA LEU A 67 4.22 3.64 -7.79
C LEU A 67 3.70 2.31 -8.34
N THR A 68 4.48 1.63 -9.17
CA THR A 68 4.23 0.22 -9.54
C THR A 68 5.16 -0.68 -8.75
N VAL A 69 4.64 -1.82 -8.33
CA VAL A 69 5.42 -2.85 -7.63
C VAL A 69 5.10 -4.20 -8.25
N ASP A 70 6.02 -4.71 -9.06
CA ASP A 70 5.94 -6.05 -9.63
C ASP A 70 6.47 -7.06 -8.61
N MET A 71 5.66 -8.05 -8.26
CA MET A 71 5.99 -9.10 -7.29
C MET A 71 6.35 -10.38 -8.05
N PHE A 72 7.64 -10.62 -8.27
CA PHE A 72 8.12 -11.73 -9.10
C PHE A 72 7.93 -13.09 -8.45
N ARG A 73 7.88 -13.12 -7.11
CA ARG A 73 7.72 -14.33 -6.31
C ARG A 73 7.30 -14.00 -4.88
N PRO A 74 6.73 -14.99 -4.14
CA PRO A 74 6.47 -14.81 -2.72
C PRO A 74 7.76 -14.41 -1.99
N ALA A 75 7.71 -13.30 -1.27
CA ALA A 75 8.83 -12.79 -0.50
C ALA A 75 9.00 -13.63 0.77
N PRO A 76 10.18 -14.22 1.04
CA PRO A 76 10.40 -15.04 2.23
C PRO A 76 10.46 -14.19 3.50
N MET A 77 10.23 -14.82 4.66
CA MET A 77 10.45 -14.25 5.99
C MET A 77 11.95 -14.19 6.35
N SER A 78 12.76 -13.62 5.46
CA SER A 78 14.20 -13.40 5.64
C SER A 78 14.54 -11.93 5.42
N ALA A 79 15.79 -11.54 5.73
CA ALA A 79 16.27 -10.19 5.49
C ALA A 79 16.08 -9.78 4.03
N LEU A 80 15.62 -8.56 3.80
CA LEU A 80 15.46 -7.95 2.49
C LEU A 80 16.52 -6.87 2.29
N THR A 81 17.11 -6.84 1.11
CA THR A 81 17.96 -5.74 0.66
C THR A 81 17.17 -4.86 -0.29
N VAL A 82 17.07 -3.56 0.00
CA VAL A 82 16.32 -2.59 -0.80
C VAL A 82 17.30 -1.55 -1.32
N LYS A 83 17.33 -1.38 -2.66
CA LYS A 83 18.20 -0.42 -3.33
C LYS A 83 17.43 0.32 -4.40
N SER A 84 17.79 1.59 -4.62
CA SER A 84 17.13 2.42 -5.60
C SER A 84 18.13 3.17 -6.47
N GLU A 85 17.72 3.42 -7.70
CA GLU A 85 18.47 4.25 -8.65
C GLU A 85 17.58 5.21 -9.41
N VAL A 86 18.15 6.36 -9.79
CA VAL A 86 17.46 7.34 -10.62
C VAL A 86 17.61 6.96 -12.08
N VAL A 87 16.53 6.48 -12.69
CA VAL A 87 16.48 6.16 -14.14
C VAL A 87 16.42 7.43 -14.97
N ARG A 88 15.69 8.45 -14.49
CA ARG A 88 15.57 9.74 -15.17
C ARG A 88 15.41 10.86 -14.17
N SER A 89 16.15 11.94 -14.36
CA SER A 89 15.99 13.19 -13.63
C SER A 89 15.83 14.35 -14.61
N GLY A 90 14.61 14.90 -14.68
CA GLY A 90 14.27 16.04 -15.50
C GLY A 90 13.68 17.16 -14.65
N ARG A 91 13.48 18.35 -15.24
CA ARG A 91 12.95 19.51 -14.52
C ARG A 91 11.55 19.26 -13.92
N ARG A 92 10.69 18.47 -14.57
CA ARG A 92 9.28 18.26 -14.21
C ARG A 92 8.95 16.82 -13.81
N ILE A 93 9.85 15.88 -14.11
CA ILE A 93 9.66 14.45 -13.87
C ILE A 93 10.95 13.82 -13.37
N LYS A 94 10.85 12.97 -12.37
CA LYS A 94 11.90 12.07 -11.90
C LYS A 94 11.35 10.65 -11.88
N VAL A 95 12.11 9.71 -12.43
CA VAL A 95 11.77 8.28 -12.45
C VAL A 95 12.83 7.53 -11.66
N ILE A 96 12.38 6.71 -10.73
CA ILE A 96 13.22 5.94 -9.82
C ILE A 96 12.85 4.46 -9.99
N GLU A 97 13.84 3.60 -10.11
CA GLU A 97 13.70 2.16 -9.97
C GLU A 97 14.11 1.74 -8.55
N VAL A 98 13.34 0.85 -7.94
CA VAL A 98 13.65 0.22 -6.65
C VAL A 98 13.70 -1.28 -6.86
N LYS A 99 14.80 -1.92 -6.43
CA LYS A 99 14.97 -3.37 -6.42
C LYS A 99 14.89 -3.88 -4.99
N ILE A 100 14.13 -4.93 -4.79
CA ILE A 100 13.99 -5.60 -3.50
C ILE A 100 14.45 -7.04 -3.68
N GLU A 101 15.50 -7.39 -2.95
CA GLU A 101 16.16 -8.69 -3.00
C GLU A 101 16.02 -9.39 -1.64
N ALA A 102 15.98 -10.70 -1.65
CA ALA A 102 15.99 -11.53 -0.46
C ALA A 102 17.07 -12.59 -0.55
N GLU A 103 17.67 -12.98 0.58
CA GLU A 103 18.49 -14.16 0.68
C GLU A 103 17.59 -15.41 0.62
N VAL A 104 17.78 -16.22 -0.40
CA VAL A 104 17.04 -17.46 -0.59
C VAL A 104 17.99 -18.66 -0.43
N PRO A 105 17.68 -19.64 0.43
CA PRO A 105 18.53 -20.82 0.64
C PRO A 105 18.89 -21.48 -0.68
N ASN A 106 20.18 -21.79 -0.86
CA ASN A 106 20.77 -22.40 -2.07
C ASN A 106 20.70 -21.57 -3.36
N ARG A 107 20.24 -20.31 -3.29
CA ARG A 107 20.17 -19.41 -4.46
C ARG A 107 20.88 -18.07 -4.23
N GLY A 108 21.26 -17.75 -2.99
CA GLY A 108 21.84 -16.46 -2.63
C GLY A 108 20.84 -15.31 -2.73
N GLN A 109 21.32 -14.12 -3.05
CA GLN A 109 20.46 -12.92 -3.25
C GLN A 109 19.65 -13.08 -4.53
N VAL A 110 18.32 -13.00 -4.38
CA VAL A 110 17.35 -13.15 -5.47
C VAL A 110 16.40 -11.97 -5.46
N GLU A 111 16.22 -11.32 -6.60
CA GLU A 111 15.22 -10.27 -6.75
C GLU A 111 13.82 -10.85 -6.59
N ILE A 112 13.09 -10.32 -5.61
CA ILE A 112 11.72 -10.75 -5.27
C ILE A 112 10.68 -9.79 -5.77
N ALA A 113 11.03 -8.50 -5.89
CA ALA A 113 10.15 -7.46 -6.41
C ALA A 113 10.95 -6.33 -7.03
N ARG A 114 10.30 -5.63 -7.96
CA ARG A 114 10.80 -4.41 -8.58
C ARG A 114 9.72 -3.35 -8.56
N SER A 115 10.13 -2.10 -8.33
CA SER A 115 9.22 -0.98 -8.32
C SER A 115 9.71 0.12 -9.24
N SER A 116 8.76 0.80 -9.90
CA SER A 116 9.02 2.04 -10.64
C SER A 116 8.17 3.16 -10.03
N ALA A 117 8.85 4.19 -9.53
CA ALA A 117 8.22 5.38 -9.00
C ALA A 117 8.36 6.56 -9.96
N VAL A 118 7.27 7.29 -10.15
CA VAL A 118 7.25 8.54 -10.92
C VAL A 118 6.91 9.69 -9.99
N LEU A 119 7.87 10.59 -9.80
CA LEU A 119 7.69 11.85 -9.11
C LEU A 119 7.44 12.96 -10.14
N LEU A 120 6.36 13.71 -9.94
CA LEU A 120 6.03 14.87 -10.77
C LEU A 120 6.16 16.16 -9.95
N ARG A 121 6.68 17.21 -10.59
CA ARG A 121 6.72 18.54 -9.98
C ARG A 121 5.34 19.18 -10.02
N ARG A 122 4.84 19.57 -8.86
CA ARG A 122 3.56 20.25 -8.70
C ARG A 122 3.56 21.57 -9.46
N SER A 123 2.42 21.93 -10.04
CA SER A 123 2.20 23.18 -10.76
C SER A 123 0.72 23.58 -10.68
N LYS A 124 0.34 24.70 -11.28
CA LYS A 124 -1.07 25.10 -11.40
C LYS A 124 -1.79 24.15 -12.35
N ASN A 125 -3.04 23.83 -12.01
CA ASN A 125 -3.91 23.11 -12.91
C ASN A 125 -4.16 23.93 -14.19
N PRO A 126 -4.24 23.28 -15.36
CA PRO A 126 -4.67 23.95 -16.58
C PRO A 126 -6.11 24.46 -16.42
N PRO A 127 -6.49 25.54 -17.11
CA PRO A 127 -7.85 26.04 -17.10
C PRO A 127 -8.82 25.06 -17.78
N GLY A 128 -10.10 25.14 -17.43
CA GLY A 128 -11.19 24.34 -17.99
C GLY A 128 -11.71 23.29 -17.02
N ASP A 129 -12.91 22.81 -17.29
CA ASP A 129 -13.58 21.79 -16.51
C ASP A 129 -13.33 20.41 -17.13
N ILE A 130 -13.05 19.43 -16.28
CA ILE A 130 -12.85 18.03 -16.67
C ILE A 130 -13.92 17.21 -15.96
N TRP A 131 -14.63 16.38 -16.72
CA TRP A 131 -15.57 15.44 -16.13
C TRP A 131 -14.88 14.52 -15.12
N THR A 132 -15.52 14.35 -13.96
CA THR A 132 -15.10 13.39 -12.94
C THR A 132 -16.28 12.48 -12.59
N PRO A 133 -16.02 11.19 -12.28
CA PRO A 133 -17.09 10.32 -11.81
C PRO A 133 -17.62 10.81 -10.45
N PRO A 134 -18.87 10.47 -10.08
CA PRO A 134 -19.42 10.79 -8.77
C PRO A 134 -18.50 10.37 -7.63
N GLU A 135 -18.44 11.17 -6.58
CA GLU A 135 -17.65 10.84 -5.40
C GLU A 135 -18.47 10.03 -4.38
N TRP A 136 -17.75 9.33 -3.54
CA TRP A 136 -18.30 8.66 -2.40
C TRP A 136 -18.48 9.67 -1.26
N GLU A 137 -19.73 9.97 -0.87
CA GLU A 137 -20.07 11.05 0.07
C GLU A 137 -20.02 10.64 1.55
N ILE A 138 -19.39 9.51 1.89
CA ILE A 138 -19.34 9.03 3.27
C ILE A 138 -18.08 9.54 3.96
N SER A 139 -18.29 10.29 5.03
CA SER A 139 -17.21 10.82 5.86
C SER A 139 -16.39 9.73 6.55
N PRO A 140 -15.09 9.94 6.73
CA PRO A 140 -14.25 9.02 7.50
C PRO A 140 -14.69 8.94 8.97
N PRO A 141 -14.34 7.84 9.66
CA PRO A 141 -14.49 7.78 11.11
C PRO A 141 -13.70 8.90 11.80
N SER A 142 -14.10 9.22 13.04
CA SER A 142 -13.37 10.20 13.85
C SER A 142 -11.89 9.82 13.97
N GLU A 143 -10.99 10.78 13.81
CA GLU A 143 -9.56 10.57 14.03
C GLU A 143 -9.25 10.21 15.50
N ASN A 144 -10.15 10.58 16.43
CA ASN A 144 -10.06 10.23 17.85
C ASN A 144 -10.65 8.83 18.17
N LEU A 145 -11.15 8.10 17.17
CA LEU A 145 -11.63 6.74 17.40
C LEU A 145 -10.46 5.92 18.00
N PRO A 146 -10.64 5.25 19.16
CA PRO A 146 -9.56 4.47 19.75
C PRO A 146 -9.13 3.33 18.84
N TYR A 147 -7.86 2.93 18.92
CA TYR A 147 -7.40 1.72 18.29
C TYR A 147 -8.04 0.50 18.97
N PRO A 148 -8.19 -0.64 18.23
CA PRO A 148 -8.68 -1.87 18.81
C PRO A 148 -7.91 -2.24 20.09
N SER A 149 -8.64 -2.56 21.16
CA SER A 149 -8.05 -3.06 22.40
C SER A 149 -7.59 -4.51 22.25
N GLU A 150 -6.77 -5.02 23.16
CA GLU A 150 -6.28 -6.40 23.12
C GLU A 150 -7.40 -7.46 23.04
N ASN A 151 -8.58 -7.16 23.57
CA ASN A 151 -9.74 -8.02 23.52
C ASN A 151 -10.59 -7.90 22.26
N ASP A 152 -10.26 -6.94 21.37
CA ASP A 152 -10.97 -6.77 20.10
C ASP A 152 -10.46 -7.78 19.07
N PRO A 153 -11.32 -8.45 18.30
CA PRO A 153 -10.90 -9.32 17.20
C PRO A 153 -9.97 -8.66 16.18
N GLN A 154 -10.03 -7.32 16.07
CA GLN A 154 -9.13 -6.56 15.21
C GLN A 154 -7.79 -6.19 15.86
N SER A 155 -7.55 -6.53 17.14
CA SER A 155 -6.30 -6.14 17.85
C SER A 155 -5.03 -6.71 17.21
N ASN A 156 -5.15 -7.86 16.55
CA ASN A 156 -4.07 -8.53 15.82
C ASN A 156 -4.11 -8.26 14.31
N SER A 157 -5.07 -7.44 13.86
CA SER A 157 -5.14 -7.05 12.46
C SER A 157 -4.04 -6.05 12.14
N ILE A 158 -3.42 -6.24 10.98
CA ILE A 158 -2.43 -5.32 10.42
C ILE A 158 -3.05 -3.98 9.98
N TRP A 159 -4.39 -3.89 9.98
CA TRP A 159 -5.16 -2.66 9.77
C TRP A 159 -6.29 -2.54 10.77
N HIS A 160 -6.57 -1.32 11.19
CA HIS A 160 -7.86 -0.99 11.79
C HIS A 160 -8.82 -0.57 10.68
N SER A 161 -9.88 -1.36 10.45
CA SER A 161 -10.85 -1.10 9.40
C SER A 161 -12.24 -0.87 9.95
N VAL A 162 -12.98 0.04 9.30
CA VAL A 162 -14.38 0.36 9.61
C VAL A 162 -15.17 0.32 8.31
N SER A 163 -16.20 -0.53 8.27
CA SER A 163 -17.16 -0.52 7.17
C SER A 163 -18.27 0.52 7.45
N PRO A 164 -18.54 1.45 6.53
CA PRO A 164 -19.66 2.36 6.66
C PRO A 164 -21.01 1.64 6.57
N ASP A 165 -21.06 0.52 5.86
CA ASP A 165 -22.28 -0.26 5.60
C ASP A 165 -22.41 -1.43 6.58
N ARG A 166 -22.63 -1.12 7.87
CA ARG A 166 -22.75 -2.15 8.94
C ARG A 166 -23.89 -3.16 8.75
N ASN A 167 -24.86 -2.89 7.87
CA ASN A 167 -26.04 -3.72 7.67
C ASN A 167 -25.89 -4.81 6.59
N HIS A 168 -24.72 -4.97 5.99
CA HIS A 168 -24.51 -5.93 4.89
C HIS A 168 -24.01 -7.32 5.33
N LYS A 169 -24.53 -7.85 6.47
CA LYS A 169 -24.24 -9.25 6.86
C LYS A 169 -24.66 -10.28 5.79
N GLU A 170 -25.52 -9.91 4.86
CA GLU A 170 -26.10 -10.85 3.89
C GLU A 170 -25.59 -10.72 2.44
N LYS A 171 -24.84 -9.66 2.10
CA LYS A 171 -24.42 -9.45 0.70
C LYS A 171 -22.92 -9.63 0.51
N LYS A 172 -22.47 -10.89 0.41
CA LYS A 172 -21.08 -11.22 0.04
C LYS A 172 -20.64 -10.64 -1.32
N LEU A 173 -21.57 -10.21 -2.15
CA LEU A 173 -21.34 -9.58 -3.47
C LEU A 173 -21.63 -8.08 -3.48
N ALA A 174 -21.75 -7.43 -2.33
CA ALA A 174 -21.96 -5.99 -2.28
C ALA A 174 -20.64 -5.23 -2.57
N LEU A 175 -20.81 -4.00 -3.07
CA LEU A 175 -19.72 -3.05 -3.23
C LEU A 175 -18.94 -2.90 -1.91
N LYS A 176 -17.63 -3.11 -1.96
CA LYS A 176 -16.81 -3.11 -0.76
C LYS A 176 -16.21 -1.74 -0.55
N ARG A 177 -16.70 -1.08 0.49
CA ARG A 177 -16.23 0.22 0.96
C ARG A 177 -15.72 0.12 2.37
N LEU A 178 -14.47 0.50 2.59
CA LEU A 178 -13.85 0.45 3.91
C LEU A 178 -13.05 1.72 4.16
N TRP A 179 -13.09 2.17 5.42
CA TRP A 179 -12.09 3.09 5.95
C TRP A 179 -11.02 2.28 6.67
N ILE A 180 -9.76 2.54 6.32
CA ILE A 180 -8.60 1.81 6.82
C ILE A 180 -7.63 2.83 7.42
N ARG A 181 -7.03 2.50 8.56
CA ARG A 181 -5.88 3.21 9.10
C ARG A 181 -4.80 2.24 9.55
N GLU A 182 -3.55 2.69 9.51
CA GLU A 182 -2.39 1.93 9.96
C GLU A 182 -2.41 1.68 11.47
N THR A 183 -1.91 0.52 11.85
CA THR A 183 -1.74 0.08 13.25
C THR A 183 -0.29 -0.24 13.59
N HIS A 184 0.59 -0.29 12.59
CA HIS A 184 2.00 -0.66 12.72
C HIS A 184 2.89 0.36 12.03
N ASN A 185 4.12 0.51 12.53
CA ASN A 185 5.16 1.17 11.76
C ASN A 185 5.63 0.24 10.63
N LEU A 186 6.06 0.83 9.51
CA LEU A 186 6.78 0.02 8.52
C LEU A 186 8.13 -0.41 9.06
N VAL A 187 8.89 0.55 9.59
CA VAL A 187 10.21 0.34 10.18
C VAL A 187 10.16 0.73 11.67
N SER A 188 10.78 -0.06 12.51
CA SER A 188 10.81 0.14 13.96
C SER A 188 11.36 1.54 14.31
N GLY A 189 10.65 2.22 15.21
CA GLY A 189 11.03 3.56 15.67
C GLY A 189 10.76 4.69 14.66
N VAL A 190 10.30 4.38 13.43
CA VAL A 190 10.03 5.37 12.39
C VAL A 190 8.53 5.53 12.19
N MET A 191 7.99 6.74 12.42
CA MET A 191 6.61 7.06 12.10
C MET A 191 6.42 6.98 10.57
N PRO A 192 5.49 6.13 10.06
CA PRO A 192 5.26 6.05 8.63
C PRO A 192 4.65 7.36 8.11
N SER A 193 5.20 7.88 7.04
CA SER A 193 4.66 9.02 6.31
C SER A 193 3.32 8.68 5.65
N GLN A 194 2.61 9.68 5.16
CA GLN A 194 1.38 9.44 4.38
C GLN A 194 1.66 8.66 3.10
N LEU A 195 2.81 8.89 2.49
CA LEU A 195 3.25 8.17 1.30
C LEU A 195 3.45 6.68 1.58
N VAL A 196 4.16 6.34 2.64
CA VAL A 196 4.38 4.94 3.07
C VAL A 196 3.05 4.27 3.42
N LYS A 197 2.17 4.96 4.15
CA LYS A 197 0.85 4.42 4.52
C LYS A 197 0.00 4.09 3.29
N VAL A 198 -0.09 5.02 2.32
CA VAL A 198 -0.91 4.79 1.13
C VAL A 198 -0.34 3.69 0.24
N ALA A 199 0.98 3.56 0.15
CA ALA A 199 1.62 2.46 -0.57
C ALA A 199 1.29 1.09 0.06
N GLN A 200 1.21 1.02 1.38
CA GLN A 200 0.76 -0.18 2.08
C GLN A 200 -0.74 -0.46 1.83
N VAL A 201 -1.59 0.58 1.90
CA VAL A 201 -3.04 0.46 1.65
C VAL A 201 -3.34 0.10 0.19
N ALA A 202 -2.47 0.47 -0.75
CA ALA A 202 -2.64 0.16 -2.17
C ALA A 202 -2.80 -1.35 -2.46
N ASP A 203 -2.13 -2.22 -1.70
CA ASP A 203 -2.24 -3.68 -1.78
C ASP A 203 -3.67 -4.18 -1.44
N PHE A 204 -4.47 -3.36 -0.73
CA PHE A 204 -5.86 -3.68 -0.45
C PHE A 204 -6.74 -3.73 -1.71
N ALA A 205 -6.26 -3.27 -2.85
CA ALA A 205 -6.95 -3.44 -4.13
C ALA A 205 -7.27 -4.91 -4.42
N ASN A 206 -6.39 -5.84 -4.03
CA ASN A 206 -6.63 -7.26 -4.18
C ASN A 206 -7.83 -7.77 -3.33
N PRO A 207 -7.81 -7.72 -1.99
CA PRO A 207 -8.97 -8.17 -1.21
C PRO A 207 -10.21 -7.30 -1.46
N GLY A 208 -10.03 -6.00 -1.72
CA GLY A 208 -11.13 -5.08 -1.99
C GLY A 208 -11.92 -5.45 -3.24
N ALA A 209 -11.25 -5.64 -4.36
CA ALA A 209 -11.89 -5.89 -5.65
C ALA A 209 -12.05 -7.37 -6.01
N ASN A 210 -11.15 -8.26 -5.54
CA ASN A 210 -11.09 -9.64 -6.00
C ASN A 210 -11.67 -10.69 -5.03
N SER A 211 -12.17 -10.29 -3.84
CA SER A 211 -12.83 -11.26 -2.95
C SER A 211 -14.28 -11.53 -3.39
N GLY A 212 -14.65 -12.79 -3.50
CA GLY A 212 -15.99 -13.26 -3.84
C GLY A 212 -16.71 -13.92 -2.64
N THR A 213 -17.77 -14.68 -2.95
CA THR A 213 -18.59 -15.43 -1.98
C THR A 213 -17.78 -16.48 -1.21
N ASN A 214 -16.74 -17.04 -1.85
CA ASN A 214 -15.86 -18.07 -1.28
C ASN A 214 -14.55 -17.46 -0.73
N GLY A 215 -14.52 -16.15 -0.50
CA GLY A 215 -13.34 -15.45 0.00
C GLY A 215 -12.43 -14.92 -1.11
N LEU A 216 -11.17 -14.66 -0.75
CA LEU A 216 -10.14 -14.18 -1.67
C LEU A 216 -9.36 -15.38 -2.22
N ASN A 217 -9.61 -15.70 -3.50
CA ASN A 217 -8.95 -16.79 -4.22
C ASN A 217 -8.03 -16.30 -5.35
N TYR A 218 -7.73 -15.01 -5.39
CA TYR A 218 -6.79 -14.41 -6.31
C TYR A 218 -5.59 -13.87 -5.54
N ILE A 219 -4.38 -14.26 -5.96
CA ILE A 219 -3.13 -13.69 -5.46
C ILE A 219 -2.61 -12.66 -6.45
N ASN A 220 -2.36 -11.44 -5.99
CA ASN A 220 -1.87 -10.37 -6.87
C ASN A 220 -0.40 -10.56 -7.22
N ALA A 221 -0.08 -10.26 -8.48
CA ALA A 221 1.27 -10.27 -9.02
C ALA A 221 1.91 -8.87 -9.02
N ASP A 222 1.10 -7.84 -8.88
CA ASP A 222 1.53 -6.45 -8.85
C ASP A 222 0.68 -5.57 -7.95
N VAL A 223 1.11 -4.32 -7.78
CA VAL A 223 0.33 -3.19 -7.29
C VAL A 223 0.68 -1.96 -8.13
N CYS A 224 -0.32 -1.30 -8.68
CA CYS A 224 -0.18 -0.04 -9.42
C CYS A 224 -0.94 1.07 -8.69
N LEU A 225 -0.23 1.90 -7.95
CA LEU A 225 -0.77 3.07 -7.22
C LEU A 225 -0.61 4.33 -8.05
N TYR A 226 -1.70 5.11 -8.20
CA TYR A 226 -1.70 6.44 -8.82
C TYR A 226 -2.27 7.47 -7.84
N LEU A 227 -1.56 8.58 -7.68
CA LEU A 227 -1.92 9.66 -6.77
C LEU A 227 -1.90 11.00 -7.51
N HIS A 228 -2.96 11.80 -7.39
CA HIS A 228 -2.93 13.19 -7.86
C HIS A 228 -2.62 14.19 -6.72
N ARG A 229 -2.73 13.76 -5.47
CA ARG A 229 -2.29 14.47 -4.26
C ARG A 229 -1.91 13.49 -3.15
N ASP A 230 -1.22 13.97 -2.14
CA ASP A 230 -0.98 13.17 -0.94
C ASP A 230 -2.27 13.01 -0.12
N PRO A 231 -2.48 11.87 0.56
CA PRO A 231 -3.61 11.69 1.45
C PRO A 231 -3.51 12.57 2.71
N VAL A 232 -4.67 12.97 3.23
CA VAL A 232 -4.81 13.84 4.41
C VAL A 232 -5.56 13.13 5.53
N GLY A 233 -5.01 13.14 6.74
CA GLY A 233 -5.61 12.51 7.91
C GLY A 233 -5.09 11.09 8.16
N MET A 234 -5.74 10.39 9.09
CA MET A 234 -5.33 9.05 9.50
C MET A 234 -6.05 7.94 8.74
N TRP A 235 -7.23 8.23 8.22
CA TRP A 235 -8.10 7.28 7.56
C TRP A 235 -7.96 7.39 6.04
N MET A 236 -7.85 6.25 5.39
CA MET A 236 -7.91 6.09 3.94
C MET A 236 -9.12 5.25 3.58
N GLY A 237 -10.01 5.82 2.78
CA GLY A 237 -11.18 5.12 2.25
C GLY A 237 -10.81 4.33 1.01
N THR A 238 -11.36 3.14 0.89
CA THR A 238 -11.24 2.30 -0.31
C THR A 238 -12.63 2.01 -0.84
N ASP A 239 -12.85 2.26 -2.13
CA ASP A 239 -14.09 1.98 -2.83
C ASP A 239 -13.77 1.06 -4.02
N SER A 240 -14.31 -0.17 -4.01
CA SER A 240 -14.08 -1.13 -5.09
C SER A 240 -14.78 -0.65 -6.36
N PHE A 241 -13.99 -0.27 -7.34
CA PHE A 241 -14.45 0.35 -8.57
C PHE A 241 -14.63 -0.65 -9.72
N TYR A 242 -13.71 -1.61 -9.84
CA TYR A 242 -13.69 -2.55 -10.96
C TYR A 242 -13.19 -3.92 -10.54
N HIS A 243 -13.83 -4.95 -11.06
CA HIS A 243 -13.34 -6.33 -11.11
C HIS A 243 -13.64 -6.91 -12.47
N GLY A 244 -12.64 -7.51 -13.09
CA GLY A 244 -12.79 -8.33 -14.29
C GLY A 244 -11.95 -9.58 -14.15
N SER A 245 -12.50 -10.74 -14.55
CA SER A 245 -11.76 -11.99 -14.51
C SER A 245 -12.19 -12.94 -15.63
N ASP A 246 -11.21 -13.62 -16.20
CA ASP A 246 -11.38 -14.70 -17.17
C ASP A 246 -10.21 -15.66 -17.09
N SER A 247 -10.49 -16.95 -17.25
CA SER A 247 -9.49 -18.02 -17.36
C SER A 247 -8.41 -17.98 -16.25
N GLY A 248 -8.82 -17.66 -15.00
CA GLY A 248 -7.93 -17.61 -13.85
C GLY A 248 -7.07 -16.34 -13.71
N VAL A 249 -7.24 -15.37 -14.61
CA VAL A 249 -6.61 -14.05 -14.53
C VAL A 249 -7.64 -13.03 -14.10
N SER A 250 -7.29 -12.13 -13.18
CA SER A 250 -8.17 -11.04 -12.77
C SER A 250 -7.46 -9.69 -12.72
N VAL A 251 -8.25 -8.64 -12.87
CA VAL A 251 -7.85 -7.25 -12.62
C VAL A 251 -8.85 -6.64 -11.65
N GLY A 252 -8.33 -6.03 -10.60
CA GLY A 252 -9.12 -5.36 -9.58
C GLY A 252 -8.65 -3.93 -9.36
N THR A 253 -9.58 -2.98 -9.25
CA THR A 253 -9.27 -1.57 -9.00
C THR A 253 -10.09 -1.03 -7.84
N ILE A 254 -9.44 -0.27 -6.97
CA ILE A 254 -10.07 0.53 -5.94
C ILE A 254 -9.80 2.02 -6.16
N THR A 255 -10.77 2.84 -5.82
CA THR A 255 -10.58 4.29 -5.66
C THR A 255 -10.22 4.59 -4.22
N LEU A 256 -9.29 5.54 -4.03
CA LEU A 256 -8.77 5.93 -2.72
C LEU A 256 -9.33 7.29 -2.31
N TYR A 257 -9.80 7.37 -1.07
CA TYR A 257 -10.40 8.56 -0.46
C TYR A 257 -9.75 8.91 0.87
N ASP A 258 -9.85 10.16 1.22
CA ASP A 258 -9.58 10.68 2.57
C ASP A 258 -10.66 11.69 2.97
N LYS A 259 -10.43 12.46 4.02
CA LYS A 259 -11.38 13.47 4.49
C LYS A 259 -11.61 14.65 3.53
N GLU A 260 -10.77 14.79 2.52
CA GLU A 260 -10.85 15.83 1.48
C GLU A 260 -11.40 15.29 0.15
N GLY A 261 -11.86 14.03 0.14
CA GLY A 261 -12.40 13.37 -1.06
C GLY A 261 -11.41 12.44 -1.73
N ARG A 262 -11.59 12.20 -3.02
CA ARG A 262 -10.74 11.30 -3.82
C ARG A 262 -9.31 11.84 -3.95
N PHE A 263 -8.31 10.95 -3.84
CA PHE A 263 -6.91 11.34 -4.01
C PHE A 263 -6.10 10.39 -4.92
N GLY A 264 -6.66 9.24 -5.28
CA GLY A 264 -5.94 8.30 -6.13
C GLY A 264 -6.70 7.03 -6.43
N THR A 265 -6.01 6.09 -7.06
CA THR A 265 -6.49 4.74 -7.37
C THR A 265 -5.38 3.73 -7.14
N SER A 266 -5.78 2.48 -6.83
CA SER A 266 -4.86 1.34 -6.88
C SER A 266 -5.47 0.23 -7.72
N THR A 267 -4.66 -0.36 -8.59
CA THR A 267 -5.02 -1.48 -9.45
C THR A 267 -4.06 -2.63 -9.23
N VAL A 268 -4.57 -3.84 -9.30
CA VAL A 268 -3.77 -5.08 -9.24
C VAL A 268 -4.17 -6.01 -10.37
N CYS A 269 -3.20 -6.73 -10.94
CA CYS A 269 -3.47 -7.96 -11.67
C CYS A 269 -3.21 -9.16 -10.74
N ALA A 270 -4.01 -10.22 -10.90
CA ALA A 270 -3.94 -11.36 -10.01
C ALA A 270 -4.26 -12.67 -10.72
N LEU A 271 -3.77 -13.76 -10.15
CA LEU A 271 -4.04 -15.11 -10.65
C LEU A 271 -4.84 -15.93 -9.65
N GLY A 272 -5.76 -16.75 -10.17
CA GLY A 272 -6.59 -17.65 -9.41
C GLY A 272 -5.76 -18.72 -8.72
N GLN A 273 -6.12 -19.03 -7.49
CA GLN A 273 -5.54 -20.08 -6.67
C GLN A 273 -6.64 -21.04 -6.28
N GLU A 274 -6.50 -22.32 -6.63
CA GLU A 274 -7.32 -23.38 -6.03
C GLU A 274 -6.81 -23.62 -4.60
N ARG A 275 -7.70 -23.55 -3.62
CA ARG A 275 -7.44 -23.81 -2.19
C ARG A 275 -8.15 -25.07 -1.74
#